data_1500dbe6d634f6d619f1ed8e50dd40c0
#
_entry.id   1500dbe6d634f6d619f1ed8e50dd40c0
#
_cell.length_a   1.000
_cell.length_b   1.000
_cell.length_c   1.000
_cell.angle_alpha   90.00
_cell.angle_beta   90.00
_cell.angle_gamma   90.00
#
_symmetry.space_group_name_H-M   'P 1'
#
loop_
_entity.id
_entity.type
_entity.pdbx_description
1 polymer ?
#
loop_
_entity_poly.entity_id
_entity_poly.type
_entity_poly.pdbx_seq_one_letter_code
_entity_poly.pdbx_strand_id
1 'polypeptide(L)'
;WQGATNVNVISPQVSVKPSVTLTAPLSGTFSIDDPLAITFSHTGRTGASGDTWKIRYSTDGGINYPVANVIHTTAIGPASPYTFNWTVPEAAGIVGTQFKLKVEMVGDETNVKSESASNMTIRGKLTVTAPTSTTTIWKVGGSGTITWTPKGLTNVSLAYTKNNGTDGYVNTIIASTAASAGSYIWNPTGPPAGIPASATSNAFKIRIKAADATDSTTEAFSALFSVVPKLTLTYPVGGETLI
;
A
#
# COMPACT_ATOMS: atom_id res chain seq x y z
N TRP A 1 44.14 -71.63 -8.68
CA TRP A 1 43.10 -70.61 -8.78
C TRP A 1 43.18 -69.72 -7.52
N GLN A 2 43.83 -68.56 -7.65
CA GLN A 2 43.80 -67.55 -6.63
C GLN A 2 42.45 -66.75 -6.78
N GLY A 3 41.69 -66.75 -5.73
CA GLY A 3 40.39 -66.08 -5.70
C GLY A 3 40.51 -64.62 -6.10
N ALA A 4 39.65 -64.16 -7.00
CA ALA A 4 39.51 -62.76 -7.35
C ALA A 4 39.02 -62.03 -6.10
N THR A 5 39.89 -61.20 -5.56
CA THR A 5 39.49 -60.24 -4.53
C THR A 5 38.48 -59.28 -5.16
N ASN A 6 37.26 -59.28 -4.66
CA ASN A 6 36.23 -58.28 -5.06
C ASN A 6 36.79 -56.86 -4.81
N VAL A 7 37.19 -56.21 -5.88
CA VAL A 7 37.54 -54.79 -5.82
C VAL A 7 36.24 -54.02 -5.82
N ASN A 8 35.75 -53.66 -4.63
CA ASN A 8 34.64 -52.74 -4.48
C ASN A 8 35.15 -51.31 -4.69
N VAL A 9 34.84 -50.74 -5.84
CA VAL A 9 35.01 -49.31 -6.09
C VAL A 9 33.74 -48.62 -5.61
N ILE A 10 33.83 -47.90 -4.48
CA ILE A 10 32.75 -47.09 -3.96
C ILE A 10 32.83 -45.74 -4.70
N SER A 11 31.77 -45.34 -5.41
CA SER A 11 31.67 -44.03 -6.00
C SER A 11 31.60 -42.96 -4.91
N PRO A 12 32.15 -41.76 -5.13
CA PRO A 12 31.94 -40.62 -4.21
C PRO A 12 30.45 -40.38 -3.95
N GLN A 13 30.13 -40.04 -2.73
CA GLN A 13 28.76 -39.71 -2.36
C GLN A 13 28.28 -38.48 -3.14
N VAL A 14 27.22 -38.63 -3.91
CA VAL A 14 26.58 -37.55 -4.65
C VAL A 14 25.37 -37.05 -3.83
N SER A 15 25.37 -35.77 -3.53
CA SER A 15 24.21 -35.12 -2.87
C SER A 15 23.31 -34.50 -3.94
N VAL A 16 22.07 -34.95 -4.02
CA VAL A 16 21.04 -34.34 -4.85
C VAL A 16 20.25 -33.34 -3.97
N LYS A 17 20.27 -32.07 -4.37
CA LYS A 17 19.55 -31.01 -3.69
C LYS A 17 18.19 -30.78 -4.33
N PRO A 18 17.16 -30.39 -3.54
CA PRO A 18 15.88 -29.93 -4.10
C PRO A 18 16.08 -28.60 -4.87
N SER A 19 15.16 -28.28 -5.75
CA SER A 19 15.11 -27.00 -6.43
C SER A 19 13.81 -26.29 -6.10
N VAL A 20 13.82 -24.95 -6.16
CA VAL A 20 12.65 -24.10 -5.98
C VAL A 20 12.63 -23.00 -7.04
N THR A 21 11.44 -22.67 -7.53
CA THR A 21 11.22 -21.56 -8.47
C THR A 21 10.01 -20.77 -8.03
N LEU A 22 10.21 -19.51 -7.65
CA LEU A 22 9.12 -18.55 -7.42
C LEU A 22 8.46 -18.25 -8.76
N THR A 23 7.16 -18.47 -8.87
CA THR A 23 6.39 -18.33 -10.11
C THR A 23 5.45 -17.13 -10.08
N ALA A 24 5.01 -16.69 -8.91
CA ALA A 24 4.17 -15.49 -8.75
C ALA A 24 4.25 -14.93 -7.31
N PRO A 25 4.16 -13.59 -7.16
CA PRO A 25 4.31 -12.57 -8.19
C PRO A 25 5.77 -12.35 -8.55
N LEU A 26 6.05 -12.01 -9.80
CA LEU A 26 7.41 -11.71 -10.27
C LEU A 26 7.65 -10.20 -10.46
N SER A 27 6.57 -9.43 -10.51
CA SER A 27 6.53 -7.96 -10.65
C SER A 27 5.16 -7.45 -10.22
N GLY A 28 4.97 -6.14 -10.18
CA GLY A 28 3.67 -5.52 -9.95
C GLY A 28 3.69 -4.41 -8.92
N THR A 29 2.51 -3.83 -8.72
CA THR A 29 2.24 -2.82 -7.70
C THR A 29 1.09 -3.32 -6.83
N PHE A 30 1.29 -3.26 -5.52
CA PHE A 30 0.35 -3.69 -4.50
C PHE A 30 0.22 -2.60 -3.45
N SER A 31 -0.86 -2.58 -2.70
CA SER A 31 -1.08 -1.64 -1.61
C SER A 31 -1.16 -2.37 -0.28
N ILE A 32 -0.96 -1.66 0.81
CA ILE A 32 -1.24 -2.20 2.14
C ILE A 32 -2.69 -2.71 2.19
N ASP A 33 -2.92 -3.84 2.84
CA ASP A 33 -4.14 -4.65 2.90
C ASP A 33 -4.53 -5.38 1.61
N ASP A 34 -3.76 -5.28 0.52
CA ASP A 34 -4.04 -6.07 -0.67
C ASP A 34 -3.70 -7.55 -0.42
N PRO A 35 -4.53 -8.48 -0.92
CA PRO A 35 -4.17 -9.89 -0.94
C PRO A 35 -3.12 -10.15 -2.00
N LEU A 36 -2.09 -10.91 -1.64
CA LEU A 36 -0.99 -11.29 -2.51
C LEU A 36 -0.82 -12.81 -2.50
N ALA A 37 -1.13 -13.46 -3.62
CA ALA A 37 -0.91 -14.89 -3.79
C ALA A 37 0.54 -15.15 -4.17
N ILE A 38 1.30 -15.78 -3.27
CA ILE A 38 2.70 -16.14 -3.50
C ILE A 38 2.74 -17.62 -3.89
N THR A 39 3.17 -17.89 -5.13
CA THR A 39 3.18 -19.23 -5.69
C THR A 39 4.61 -19.61 -6.09
N PHE A 40 5.01 -20.83 -5.74
CA PHE A 40 6.29 -21.40 -6.16
C PHE A 40 6.17 -22.87 -6.47
N SER A 41 6.99 -23.33 -7.41
CA SER A 41 7.17 -24.75 -7.72
C SER A 41 8.44 -25.27 -7.08
N HIS A 42 8.44 -26.53 -6.68
CA HIS A 42 9.61 -27.20 -6.13
C HIS A 42 9.73 -28.61 -6.69
N THR A 43 10.97 -29.09 -6.78
CA THR A 43 11.30 -30.49 -7.17
C THR A 43 12.30 -31.02 -6.18
N GLY A 44 12.41 -32.33 -6.08
CA GLY A 44 13.37 -33.02 -5.20
C GLY A 44 12.66 -33.80 -4.12
N ARG A 45 13.05 -33.67 -2.87
CA ARG A 45 12.59 -34.55 -1.77
C ARG A 45 11.09 -34.59 -1.63
N THR A 46 10.50 -35.69 -2.06
CA THR A 46 9.13 -36.07 -1.79
C THR A 46 9.14 -37.16 -0.73
N GLY A 47 8.99 -36.82 0.52
CA GLY A 47 8.99 -37.82 1.56
C GLY A 47 8.66 -37.30 2.94
N ALA A 48 8.42 -38.23 3.85
CA ALA A 48 7.92 -38.03 5.21
C ALA A 48 8.80 -37.17 6.14
N SER A 49 9.94 -36.66 5.71
CA SER A 49 10.79 -35.74 6.45
C SER A 49 10.67 -34.28 6.02
N GLY A 50 9.58 -33.95 5.32
CA GLY A 50 9.07 -32.60 5.06
C GLY A 50 10.14 -31.51 4.95
N ASP A 51 10.57 -31.19 3.73
CA ASP A 51 11.38 -29.98 3.55
C ASP A 51 10.55 -28.79 4.01
N THR A 52 11.14 -27.96 4.85
CA THR A 52 10.50 -26.74 5.32
C THR A 52 10.93 -25.58 4.43
N TRP A 53 9.94 -24.86 3.93
CA TRP A 53 10.13 -23.69 3.09
C TRP A 53 9.82 -22.42 3.85
N LYS A 54 10.56 -21.40 3.57
CA LYS A 54 10.41 -20.07 4.18
C LYS A 54 10.24 -19.03 3.09
N ILE A 55 9.20 -18.21 3.23
CA ILE A 55 8.96 -17.06 2.37
C ILE A 55 9.36 -15.81 3.14
N ARG A 56 10.19 -14.98 2.51
CA ARG A 56 10.62 -13.67 3.05
C ARG A 56 10.43 -12.57 2.05
N TYR A 57 10.46 -11.32 2.54
CA TYR A 57 10.54 -10.15 1.68
C TYR A 57 11.75 -9.27 2.02
N SER A 58 12.17 -8.53 1.01
CA SER A 58 13.16 -7.45 1.06
C SER A 58 12.48 -6.13 0.71
N THR A 59 12.95 -5.02 1.29
CA THR A 59 12.53 -3.66 0.95
C THR A 59 13.67 -2.83 0.33
N ASP A 60 14.80 -3.48 0.02
CA ASP A 60 16.02 -2.86 -0.52
C ASP A 60 16.51 -3.52 -1.82
N GLY A 61 15.59 -4.06 -2.61
CA GLY A 61 15.89 -4.66 -3.92
C GLY A 61 16.52 -6.05 -3.84
N GLY A 62 16.42 -6.75 -2.70
CA GLY A 62 16.97 -8.09 -2.52
C GLY A 62 18.39 -8.11 -1.93
N ILE A 63 18.92 -6.95 -1.50
CA ILE A 63 20.22 -6.88 -0.84
C ILE A 63 20.15 -7.59 0.52
N ASN A 64 19.09 -7.32 1.28
CA ASN A 64 18.86 -7.93 2.59
C ASN A 64 17.46 -8.56 2.69
N TYR A 65 17.40 -9.70 3.39
CA TYR A 65 16.15 -10.37 3.77
C TYR A 65 16.15 -10.57 5.29
N PRO A 66 15.79 -9.54 6.08
CA PRO A 66 15.82 -9.59 7.53
C PRO A 66 14.98 -10.75 8.11
N VAL A 67 15.38 -11.27 9.26
CA VAL A 67 14.63 -12.32 9.96
C VAL A 67 13.21 -11.85 10.34
N ALA A 68 13.06 -10.55 10.64
CA ALA A 68 11.75 -9.96 10.93
C ALA A 68 10.79 -9.95 9.72
N ASN A 69 11.32 -10.09 8.49
CA ASN A 69 10.54 -10.07 7.26
C ASN A 69 10.12 -11.46 6.78
N VAL A 70 9.96 -12.42 7.68
CA VAL A 70 9.39 -13.73 7.36
C VAL A 70 7.89 -13.60 7.18
N ILE A 71 7.41 -13.97 5.99
CA ILE A 71 5.98 -14.00 5.66
C ILE A 71 5.37 -15.30 6.14
N HIS A 72 6.02 -16.42 5.84
CA HIS A 72 5.50 -17.76 6.12
C HIS A 72 6.63 -18.78 6.23
N THR A 73 6.41 -19.78 7.07
CA THR A 73 7.28 -20.96 7.15
C THR A 73 6.37 -22.17 7.21
N THR A 74 6.59 -23.12 6.32
CA THR A 74 5.75 -24.32 6.22
C THR A 74 6.53 -25.53 5.80
N ALA A 75 6.18 -26.69 6.37
CA ALA A 75 6.54 -27.98 5.83
C ALA A 75 5.58 -28.29 4.68
N ILE A 76 6.12 -28.56 3.50
CA ILE A 76 5.32 -28.80 2.29
C ILE A 76 5.44 -30.29 1.92
N GLY A 77 4.27 -30.91 1.71
CA GLY A 77 4.17 -32.24 1.10
C GLY A 77 4.56 -32.22 -0.39
N PRO A 78 4.36 -33.32 -1.10
CA PRO A 78 4.80 -33.46 -2.50
C PRO A 78 4.04 -32.60 -3.52
N ALA A 79 3.00 -31.84 -3.07
CA ALA A 79 2.20 -31.01 -3.96
C ALA A 79 3.00 -29.78 -4.45
N SER A 80 3.18 -29.69 -5.76
CA SER A 80 3.79 -28.55 -6.45
C SER A 80 2.93 -28.19 -7.66
N PRO A 81 2.59 -26.91 -7.90
CA PRO A 81 3.01 -25.72 -7.14
C PRO A 81 2.30 -25.56 -5.79
N TYR A 82 2.94 -24.81 -4.89
CA TYR A 82 2.36 -24.37 -3.62
C TYR A 82 2.01 -22.89 -3.69
N THR A 83 0.85 -22.51 -3.14
CA THR A 83 0.41 -21.12 -3.07
C THR A 83 0.10 -20.73 -1.64
N PHE A 84 0.64 -19.62 -1.20
CA PHE A 84 0.34 -18.96 0.07
C PHE A 84 -0.30 -17.60 -0.19
N ASN A 85 -1.49 -17.37 0.39
CA ASN A 85 -2.16 -16.08 0.31
C ASN A 85 -1.71 -15.21 1.49
N TRP A 86 -1.04 -14.13 1.18
CA TRP A 86 -0.54 -13.15 2.14
C TRP A 86 -1.29 -11.84 1.98
N THR A 87 -1.63 -11.18 3.07
CA THR A 87 -2.12 -9.81 3.05
C THR A 87 -0.97 -8.88 3.37
N VAL A 88 -0.71 -7.90 2.50
CA VAL A 88 0.38 -6.94 2.69
C VAL A 88 0.15 -6.16 3.98
N PRO A 89 1.01 -6.30 5.00
CA PRO A 89 0.79 -5.65 6.29
C PRO A 89 1.16 -4.17 6.26
N GLU A 90 0.64 -3.41 7.22
CA GLU A 90 1.20 -2.11 7.56
C GLU A 90 2.46 -2.32 8.42
N ALA A 91 3.63 -2.31 7.77
CA ALA A 91 4.92 -2.48 8.43
C ALA A 91 5.84 -1.31 8.11
N ALA A 92 6.70 -0.93 9.06
CA ALA A 92 7.65 0.16 8.88
C ALA A 92 8.58 -0.12 7.68
N GLY A 93 8.68 0.85 6.77
CA GLY A 93 9.56 0.76 5.59
C GLY A 93 9.11 -0.22 4.51
N ILE A 94 7.88 -0.76 4.56
CA ILE A 94 7.39 -1.65 3.51
C ILE A 94 6.99 -0.88 2.25
N VAL A 95 6.54 0.36 2.39
CA VAL A 95 6.13 1.22 1.27
C VAL A 95 7.36 1.69 0.50
N GLY A 96 7.37 1.43 -0.80
CA GLY A 96 8.48 1.78 -1.69
C GLY A 96 8.49 0.94 -2.96
N THR A 97 9.52 1.16 -3.80
CA THR A 97 9.67 0.55 -5.13
C THR A 97 10.71 -0.57 -5.18
N GLN A 98 11.27 -0.94 -4.03
CA GLN A 98 12.38 -1.90 -3.92
C GLN A 98 11.96 -3.22 -3.26
N PHE A 99 10.67 -3.55 -3.31
CA PHE A 99 10.15 -4.78 -2.70
C PHE A 99 10.51 -5.99 -3.54
N LYS A 100 11.03 -7.05 -2.89
CA LYS A 100 11.27 -8.35 -3.50
C LYS A 100 10.83 -9.49 -2.60
N LEU A 101 10.44 -10.59 -3.21
CA LEU A 101 10.14 -11.85 -2.53
C LEU A 101 11.26 -12.85 -2.72
N LYS A 102 11.48 -13.69 -1.71
CA LYS A 102 12.37 -14.83 -1.74
C LYS A 102 11.69 -16.04 -1.11
N VAL A 103 11.84 -17.18 -1.75
CA VAL A 103 11.51 -18.50 -1.20
C VAL A 103 12.82 -19.26 -1.02
N GLU A 104 13.03 -19.85 0.15
CA GLU A 104 14.25 -20.59 0.48
C GLU A 104 13.92 -21.84 1.28
N MET A 105 14.75 -22.88 1.16
CA MET A 105 14.65 -24.09 1.97
C MET A 105 15.32 -23.85 3.32
N VAL A 106 14.64 -24.16 4.39
CA VAL A 106 15.22 -24.09 5.76
C VAL A 106 16.31 -25.14 5.90
N GLY A 107 17.50 -24.69 6.32
CA GLY A 107 18.69 -25.52 6.46
C GLY A 107 19.59 -25.60 5.23
N ASP A 108 19.19 -25.02 4.08
CA ASP A 108 20.06 -24.84 2.91
C ASP A 108 19.72 -23.55 2.14
N GLU A 109 19.47 -22.45 2.87
CA GLU A 109 19.00 -21.15 2.36
C GLU A 109 19.97 -20.51 1.35
N THR A 110 21.24 -20.91 1.41
CA THR A 110 22.27 -20.40 0.49
C THR A 110 22.14 -20.99 -0.91
N ASN A 111 21.86 -22.29 -1.00
CA ASN A 111 21.91 -23.02 -2.26
C ASN A 111 20.52 -23.28 -2.86
N VAL A 112 19.48 -23.39 -2.02
CA VAL A 112 18.12 -23.72 -2.44
C VAL A 112 17.20 -22.54 -2.16
N LYS A 113 17.16 -21.61 -3.12
CA LYS A 113 16.35 -20.40 -3.06
C LYS A 113 15.93 -19.93 -4.44
N SER A 114 14.88 -19.13 -4.47
CA SER A 114 14.42 -18.40 -5.65
C SER A 114 13.89 -17.04 -5.24
N GLU A 115 14.13 -16.01 -6.05
CA GLU A 115 13.72 -14.63 -5.79
C GLU A 115 12.86 -14.12 -6.94
N SER A 116 12.02 -13.11 -6.67
CA SER A 116 11.29 -12.41 -7.73
C SER A 116 12.27 -11.77 -8.72
N ALA A 117 11.98 -11.90 -10.02
CA ALA A 117 12.88 -11.42 -11.07
C ALA A 117 13.07 -9.90 -11.03
N SER A 118 12.00 -9.15 -10.74
CA SER A 118 12.00 -7.70 -10.70
C SER A 118 11.62 -7.18 -9.33
N ASN A 119 11.97 -5.92 -9.07
CA ASN A 119 11.42 -5.20 -7.93
C ASN A 119 9.92 -4.97 -8.13
N MET A 120 9.17 -5.04 -7.05
CA MET A 120 7.75 -4.70 -6.96
C MET A 120 7.59 -3.39 -6.19
N THR A 121 6.45 -2.76 -6.35
CA THR A 121 6.09 -1.55 -5.62
C THR A 121 5.04 -1.87 -4.58
N ILE A 122 5.28 -1.48 -3.32
CA ILE A 122 4.25 -1.44 -2.29
C ILE A 122 3.87 0.01 -2.05
N ARG A 123 2.58 0.30 -2.12
CA ARG A 123 2.00 1.62 -1.85
C ARG A 123 1.31 1.66 -0.50
N GLY A 124 1.23 2.85 0.05
CA GLY A 124 0.34 3.12 1.17
C GLY A 124 -1.13 2.98 0.79
N LYS A 125 -2.01 3.24 1.75
CA LYS A 125 -3.46 3.24 1.55
C LYS A 125 -4.07 4.50 2.17
N LEU A 126 -5.04 5.08 1.46
CA LEU A 126 -5.82 6.21 1.92
C LEU A 126 -7.31 5.90 1.79
N THR A 127 -8.08 6.32 2.78
CA THR A 127 -9.54 6.27 2.72
C THR A 127 -10.07 7.60 3.24
N VAL A 128 -10.84 8.33 2.43
CA VAL A 128 -11.54 9.54 2.86
C VAL A 128 -12.75 9.12 3.70
N THR A 129 -12.84 9.64 4.91
CA THR A 129 -13.93 9.35 5.85
C THR A 129 -14.90 10.51 6.03
N ALA A 130 -14.54 11.73 5.58
CA ALA A 130 -15.46 12.86 5.41
C ALA A 130 -14.88 13.89 4.42
N PRO A 131 -15.71 14.52 3.57
CA PRO A 131 -17.14 14.26 3.39
C PRO A 131 -17.40 13.00 2.56
N THR A 132 -18.40 12.20 2.94
CA THR A 132 -18.78 10.94 2.27
C THR A 132 -20.18 10.96 1.70
N SER A 133 -20.94 12.05 1.88
CA SER A 133 -22.33 12.17 1.45
C SER A 133 -22.51 13.28 0.42
N THR A 134 -23.30 13.00 -0.61
CA THR A 134 -23.75 14.00 -1.60
C THR A 134 -24.70 15.03 -1.01
N THR A 135 -25.25 14.79 0.18
CA THR A 135 -26.08 15.74 0.90
C THR A 135 -25.29 16.72 1.77
N THR A 136 -23.95 16.55 1.83
CA THR A 136 -23.10 17.50 2.55
C THR A 136 -23.13 18.86 1.87
N ILE A 137 -23.38 19.92 2.66
CA ILE A 137 -23.40 21.31 2.19
C ILE A 137 -22.44 22.13 3.04
N TRP A 138 -21.42 22.70 2.40
CA TRP A 138 -20.54 23.70 3.02
C TRP A 138 -20.88 25.11 2.52
N LYS A 139 -20.52 26.11 3.31
CA LYS A 139 -20.79 27.52 2.98
C LYS A 139 -19.49 28.26 2.74
N VAL A 140 -19.46 29.11 1.72
CA VAL A 140 -18.36 30.06 1.49
C VAL A 140 -18.08 30.85 2.77
N GLY A 141 -16.81 31.03 3.11
CA GLY A 141 -16.38 31.69 4.34
C GLY A 141 -16.65 30.91 5.63
N GLY A 142 -17.21 29.69 5.51
CA GLY A 142 -17.35 28.76 6.63
C GLY A 142 -16.15 27.80 6.68
N SER A 143 -16.13 26.90 7.68
CA SER A 143 -15.17 25.81 7.80
C SER A 143 -15.77 24.50 7.30
N GLY A 144 -14.90 23.64 6.80
CA GLY A 144 -15.23 22.26 6.46
C GLY A 144 -14.18 21.31 7.04
N THR A 145 -14.64 20.23 7.68
CA THR A 145 -13.74 19.21 8.21
C THR A 145 -13.55 18.09 7.19
N ILE A 146 -12.31 17.83 6.83
CA ILE A 146 -11.90 16.76 5.95
C ILE A 146 -11.26 15.70 6.84
N THR A 147 -11.69 14.43 6.72
CA THR A 147 -11.11 13.36 7.52
C THR A 147 -10.72 12.18 6.64
N TRP A 148 -9.68 11.45 7.07
CA TRP A 148 -9.15 10.30 6.35
C TRP A 148 -8.51 9.28 7.30
N THR A 149 -8.37 8.06 6.81
CA THR A 149 -7.56 7.02 7.43
C THR A 149 -6.39 6.70 6.51
N PRO A 150 -5.14 6.96 6.93
CA PRO A 150 -3.95 6.59 6.19
C PRO A 150 -3.42 5.23 6.66
N LYS A 151 -2.68 4.53 5.79
CA LYS A 151 -1.81 3.40 6.15
C LYS A 151 -0.49 3.52 5.42
N GLY A 152 0.63 3.41 6.14
CA GLY A 152 1.98 3.43 5.59
C GLY A 152 2.39 4.74 4.93
N LEU A 153 1.72 5.85 5.23
CA LEU A 153 2.00 7.18 4.72
C LEU A 153 2.39 8.12 5.84
N THR A 154 3.36 8.99 5.58
CA THR A 154 3.85 10.00 6.52
C THR A 154 3.15 11.34 6.30
N ASN A 155 3.02 11.76 5.05
CA ASN A 155 2.43 13.04 4.65
C ASN A 155 1.39 12.88 3.56
N VAL A 156 0.42 13.79 3.57
CA VAL A 156 -0.60 13.92 2.54
C VAL A 156 -0.78 15.38 2.11
N SER A 157 -1.18 15.57 0.87
CA SER A 157 -1.64 16.85 0.32
C SER A 157 -3.14 16.82 0.11
N LEU A 158 -3.80 17.95 0.25
CA LEU A 158 -5.23 18.08 0.02
C LEU A 158 -5.47 19.11 -1.09
N ALA A 159 -6.33 18.77 -2.01
CA ALA A 159 -6.75 19.63 -3.10
C ALA A 159 -8.23 19.44 -3.40
N TYR A 160 -8.85 20.40 -4.09
CA TYR A 160 -10.25 20.31 -4.47
C TYR A 160 -10.49 20.62 -5.94
N THR A 161 -11.63 20.16 -6.42
CA THR A 161 -12.22 20.49 -7.71
C THR A 161 -13.63 21.01 -7.54
N LYS A 162 -14.10 21.79 -8.52
CA LYS A 162 -15.48 22.33 -8.59
C LYS A 162 -16.34 21.66 -9.66
N ASN A 163 -15.77 20.72 -10.39
CA ASN A 163 -16.35 20.11 -11.59
C ASN A 163 -16.13 18.59 -11.66
N ASN A 164 -16.24 17.93 -10.50
CA ASN A 164 -16.09 16.47 -10.37
C ASN A 164 -14.74 15.92 -10.85
N GLY A 165 -13.68 16.71 -10.76
CA GLY A 165 -12.32 16.25 -11.09
C GLY A 165 -11.86 16.54 -12.52
N THR A 166 -12.69 17.15 -13.37
CA THR A 166 -12.31 17.43 -14.77
C THR A 166 -11.19 18.46 -14.91
N ASP A 167 -10.95 19.28 -13.86
CA ASP A 167 -9.84 20.25 -13.80
C ASP A 167 -8.54 19.64 -13.23
N GLY A 168 -8.51 18.34 -12.89
CA GLY A 168 -7.34 17.69 -12.32
C GLY A 168 -7.02 18.08 -10.88
N TYR A 169 -7.95 18.65 -10.13
CA TYR A 169 -7.75 19.10 -8.73
C TYR A 169 -6.65 20.16 -8.59
N VAL A 170 -6.69 21.17 -9.43
CA VAL A 170 -5.68 22.24 -9.45
C VAL A 170 -5.72 23.18 -8.25
N ASN A 171 -6.79 23.14 -7.46
CA ASN A 171 -6.95 24.06 -6.32
C ASN A 171 -6.39 23.40 -5.05
N THR A 172 -5.22 23.83 -4.61
CA THR A 172 -4.58 23.32 -3.39
C THR A 172 -5.26 23.86 -2.14
N ILE A 173 -5.60 22.95 -1.21
CA ILE A 173 -6.02 23.30 0.15
C ILE A 173 -4.79 23.40 1.04
N ILE A 174 -3.97 22.34 1.05
CA ILE A 174 -2.68 22.32 1.74
C ILE A 174 -1.73 21.40 0.95
N ALA A 175 -0.49 21.87 0.76
CA ALA A 175 0.51 21.13 -0.02
C ALA A 175 1.06 19.92 0.73
N SER A 176 1.14 19.98 2.05
CA SER A 176 1.58 18.86 2.90
C SER A 176 1.08 19.00 4.33
N THR A 177 0.63 17.90 4.91
CA THR A 177 0.31 17.76 6.33
C THR A 177 0.58 16.33 6.76
N ALA A 178 0.78 16.10 8.07
CA ALA A 178 1.00 14.75 8.58
C ALA A 178 -0.20 13.84 8.26
N ALA A 179 0.06 12.69 7.64
CA ALA A 179 -0.99 11.72 7.34
C ALA A 179 -1.68 11.22 8.61
N SER A 180 -0.90 11.00 9.69
CA SER A 180 -1.38 10.56 11.01
C SER A 180 -2.31 11.55 11.71
N ALA A 181 -2.40 12.82 11.26
CA ALA A 181 -3.37 13.77 11.78
C ALA A 181 -4.82 13.30 11.55
N GLY A 182 -5.06 12.51 10.50
CA GLY A 182 -6.37 11.92 10.18
C GLY A 182 -7.48 12.92 9.89
N SER A 183 -7.21 14.22 10.05
CA SER A 183 -8.18 15.30 9.82
C SER A 183 -7.49 16.62 9.47
N TYR A 184 -8.24 17.46 8.76
CA TYR A 184 -7.88 18.84 8.46
C TYR A 184 -9.12 19.73 8.48
N ILE A 185 -9.07 20.82 9.24
CA ILE A 185 -10.13 21.81 9.24
C ILE A 185 -9.76 22.90 8.23
N TRP A 186 -10.47 22.93 7.12
CA TRP A 186 -10.36 24.00 6.15
C TRP A 186 -11.14 25.21 6.64
N ASN A 187 -10.43 26.17 7.24
CA ASN A 187 -10.99 27.27 8.03
C ASN A 187 -10.71 28.64 7.36
N PRO A 188 -11.68 29.58 7.32
CA PRO A 188 -11.49 30.89 6.72
C PRO A 188 -10.56 31.85 7.48
N THR A 189 -10.22 31.58 8.75
CA THR A 189 -9.51 32.52 9.61
C THR A 189 -7.99 32.35 9.71
N GLY A 190 -7.40 31.39 8.97
CA GLY A 190 -5.96 31.14 8.95
C GLY A 190 -5.45 30.66 7.59
N PRO A 191 -4.11 30.72 7.36
CA PRO A 191 -3.54 30.09 6.17
C PRO A 191 -3.64 28.54 6.26
N PRO A 192 -4.03 27.88 5.16
CA PRO A 192 -4.63 28.45 3.96
C PRO A 192 -6.03 28.97 4.24
N ALA A 193 -6.41 30.06 3.55
CA ALA A 193 -7.76 30.65 3.65
C ALA A 193 -8.85 29.58 3.51
N GLY A 194 -9.94 29.75 4.26
CA GLY A 194 -11.07 28.82 4.22
C GLY A 194 -11.75 28.76 2.85
N ILE A 195 -12.92 28.16 2.80
CA ILE A 195 -13.66 27.93 1.56
C ILE A 195 -13.87 29.26 0.81
N PRO A 196 -13.17 29.50 -0.33
CA PRO A 196 -13.23 30.79 -1.01
C PRO A 196 -14.56 30.98 -1.76
N ALA A 197 -14.92 32.22 -2.02
CA ALA A 197 -16.13 32.54 -2.80
C ALA A 197 -16.14 31.90 -4.19
N SER A 198 -14.98 31.74 -4.79
CA SER A 198 -14.82 31.06 -6.08
C SER A 198 -15.08 29.56 -6.04
N ALA A 199 -15.23 28.96 -4.86
CA ALA A 199 -15.44 27.52 -4.71
C ALA A 199 -16.93 27.11 -4.78
N THR A 200 -17.86 28.06 -5.04
CA THR A 200 -19.29 27.71 -5.17
C THR A 200 -19.51 26.68 -6.28
N SER A 201 -20.08 25.52 -5.93
CA SER A 201 -20.38 24.44 -6.85
C SER A 201 -21.25 23.38 -6.19
N ASN A 202 -22.05 22.66 -6.99
CA ASN A 202 -22.75 21.43 -6.60
C ASN A 202 -22.00 20.15 -7.04
N ALA A 203 -20.86 20.31 -7.69
CA ALA A 203 -19.98 19.22 -8.15
C ALA A 203 -18.60 19.28 -7.47
N PHE A 204 -18.59 19.70 -6.20
CA PHE A 204 -17.38 19.83 -5.41
C PHE A 204 -16.86 18.45 -4.97
N LYS A 205 -15.54 18.27 -5.03
CA LYS A 205 -14.89 17.03 -4.61
C LYS A 205 -13.50 17.34 -4.06
N ILE A 206 -13.07 16.59 -3.06
CA ILE A 206 -11.73 16.70 -2.47
C ILE A 206 -10.91 15.49 -2.88
N ARG A 207 -9.65 15.73 -3.19
CA ARG A 207 -8.62 14.72 -3.31
C ARG A 207 -7.66 14.83 -2.13
N ILE A 208 -7.37 13.71 -1.52
CA ILE A 208 -6.23 13.52 -0.60
C ILE A 208 -5.22 12.65 -1.33
N LYS A 209 -3.98 13.08 -1.39
CA LYS A 209 -2.92 12.38 -2.13
C LYS A 209 -1.69 12.27 -1.25
N ALA A 210 -1.02 11.12 -1.31
CA ALA A 210 0.26 10.92 -0.65
C ALA A 210 1.29 11.97 -1.12
N ALA A 211 2.05 12.50 -0.17
CA ALA A 211 3.07 13.53 -0.38
C ALA A 211 4.46 13.04 0.08
N ASP A 212 4.65 11.72 0.14
CA ASP A 212 5.90 11.08 0.51
C ASP A 212 6.78 10.82 -0.71
N ALA A 213 8.11 10.87 -0.53
CA ALA A 213 9.05 10.55 -1.60
C ALA A 213 8.97 9.08 -2.05
N THR A 214 8.60 8.18 -1.14
CA THR A 214 8.47 6.74 -1.39
C THR A 214 7.13 6.37 -2.05
N ASP A 215 6.10 7.20 -1.88
CA ASP A 215 4.80 7.04 -2.52
C ASP A 215 4.17 8.42 -2.77
N SER A 216 4.21 8.87 -4.01
CA SER A 216 3.55 10.11 -4.47
C SER A 216 2.31 9.83 -5.32
N THR A 217 1.85 8.60 -5.36
CA THR A 217 0.79 8.16 -6.29
C THR A 217 -0.49 7.72 -5.61
N THR A 218 -0.42 7.24 -4.37
CA THR A 218 -1.62 6.87 -3.60
C THR A 218 -2.52 8.08 -3.39
N GLU A 219 -3.79 7.95 -3.78
CA GLU A 219 -4.77 9.01 -3.63
C GLU A 219 -6.17 8.45 -3.30
N ALA A 220 -6.98 9.27 -2.68
CA ALA A 220 -8.35 8.99 -2.36
C ALA A 220 -9.23 10.23 -2.52
N PHE A 221 -10.51 10.02 -2.76
CA PHE A 221 -11.45 11.08 -3.10
C PHE A 221 -12.66 11.07 -2.18
N SER A 222 -13.17 12.27 -1.86
CA SER A 222 -14.45 12.41 -1.18
C SER A 222 -15.60 12.00 -2.10
N ALA A 223 -16.80 11.82 -1.54
CA ALA A 223 -18.03 11.92 -2.32
C ALA A 223 -18.17 13.32 -2.94
N LEU A 224 -19.02 13.45 -3.95
CA LEU A 224 -19.47 14.75 -4.41
C LEU A 224 -20.28 15.43 -3.31
N PHE A 225 -20.15 16.75 -3.18
CA PHE A 225 -20.94 17.57 -2.25
C PHE A 225 -21.10 18.99 -2.80
N SER A 226 -21.90 19.82 -2.09
CA SER A 226 -22.17 21.17 -2.51
C SER A 226 -21.42 22.19 -1.66
N VAL A 227 -20.92 23.23 -2.32
CA VAL A 227 -20.46 24.45 -1.68
C VAL A 227 -21.36 25.59 -2.15
N VAL A 228 -22.04 26.25 -1.22
CA VAL A 228 -23.03 27.27 -1.51
C VAL A 228 -22.58 28.65 -1.01
N PRO A 229 -23.10 29.76 -1.61
CA PRO A 229 -22.84 31.11 -1.10
C PRO A 229 -23.34 31.26 0.33
N LYS A 230 -22.68 32.12 1.09
CA LYS A 230 -23.18 32.63 2.38
C LYS A 230 -23.96 33.92 2.15
N LEU A 231 -25.21 33.91 2.52
CA LEU A 231 -26.00 35.13 2.59
C LEU A 231 -25.95 35.71 4.02
N THR A 232 -25.66 36.98 4.12
CA THR A 232 -25.71 37.73 5.37
C THR A 232 -26.69 38.87 5.20
N LEU A 233 -27.74 38.86 6.01
CA LEU A 233 -28.69 40.01 6.06
C LEU A 233 -27.97 41.11 6.82
N THR A 234 -27.76 42.23 6.15
CA THR A 234 -27.12 43.42 6.73
C THR A 234 -28.13 44.51 7.15
N TYR A 235 -29.34 44.43 6.61
CA TYR A 235 -30.44 45.31 6.94
C TYR A 235 -31.77 44.71 6.42
N PRO A 236 -32.88 44.81 7.16
CA PRO A 236 -32.99 45.28 8.55
C PRO A 236 -32.44 44.26 9.55
N VAL A 237 -31.86 44.71 10.67
CA VAL A 237 -31.31 43.86 11.75
C VAL A 237 -32.25 43.66 12.93
N GLY A 238 -33.44 44.18 12.84
CA GLY A 238 -34.49 44.15 13.87
C GLY A 238 -34.55 45.43 14.69
N GLY A 239 -35.80 45.89 15.00
CA GLY A 239 -36.05 47.11 15.73
C GLY A 239 -36.09 48.39 14.87
N GLU A 240 -35.85 48.27 13.56
CA GLU A 240 -35.96 49.38 12.64
C GLU A 240 -37.44 49.69 12.35
N THR A 241 -37.79 50.98 12.36
CA THR A 241 -39.10 51.47 11.89
C THR A 241 -38.98 51.76 10.41
N LEU A 242 -39.68 50.98 9.58
CA LEU A 242 -39.85 51.34 8.17
C LEU A 242 -40.82 52.50 8.04
N ILE A 243 -40.35 53.61 7.52
CA ILE A 243 -41.16 54.82 7.23
C ILE A 243 -41.62 54.73 5.79
#